data_ad6efe7c4f9ef6e62e473479380c61bf
#
_entry.id   ad6efe7c4f9ef6e62e473479380c61bf
#
_cell.length_a   1.000
_cell.length_b   1.000
_cell.length_c   1.000
_cell.angle_alpha   90.00
_cell.angle_beta   90.00
_cell.angle_gamma   90.00
#
_symmetry.space_group_name_H-M   'P 1'
#
loop_
_entity.id
_entity.type
_entity.pdbx_description
1 polymer ?
#
loop_
_entity_poly.entity_id
_entity_poly.type
_entity_poly.pdbx_seq_one_letter_code
_entity_poly.pdbx_strand_id
1 'polypeptide(L)'
;MPCPETVHAVRSAWLTSAGVCTVFDPEFGSGESFNALLNLPDGMPTPKALLRYVAVCEHPQTPLAPGLHFLNLPQHNAELHLYVGAGKSALAELQGKYDAVMEPDAARQYSRWLKREPSASGKLRSVAVLGAGIAGSSVALALCRQGIQVHLFDQAAGPAAGASGNWVGAFHPHITRGDSPLSRLSRLGFEHTVQALEALSRQGLLEKGVDWDTPGHLQTVPPEEAMRTRETLQQLDFPPELVSWAEPGELLPTHLGGLYFPKGGWVKPARWVQANLHACGELLNT
;
A
#
# COMPACT_ATOMS: atom_id res chain seq x y z
N MET A 1 -26.95 -4.05 -3.32
CA MET A 1 -26.39 -4.08 -4.71
C MET A 1 -26.07 -2.66 -5.11
N PRO A 2 -24.90 -2.40 -5.70
CA PRO A 2 -24.55 -1.06 -6.17
C PRO A 2 -25.56 -0.55 -7.20
N CYS A 3 -25.81 0.76 -7.20
CA CYS A 3 -26.67 1.38 -8.20
C CYS A 3 -26.02 1.19 -9.60
N PRO A 4 -26.71 0.52 -10.56
CA PRO A 4 -26.13 0.25 -11.88
C PRO A 4 -25.74 1.53 -12.65
N GLU A 5 -26.49 2.61 -12.46
CA GLU A 5 -26.23 3.89 -13.10
C GLU A 5 -24.94 4.53 -12.55
N THR A 6 -24.70 4.46 -11.24
CA THR A 6 -23.47 4.94 -10.62
C THR A 6 -22.27 4.16 -11.11
N VAL A 7 -22.35 2.83 -11.12
CA VAL A 7 -21.26 1.97 -11.63
C VAL A 7 -20.96 2.28 -13.09
N HIS A 8 -21.99 2.50 -13.91
CA HIS A 8 -21.82 2.86 -15.33
C HIS A 8 -21.12 4.23 -15.49
N ALA A 9 -21.55 5.23 -14.73
CA ALA A 9 -20.96 6.57 -14.79
C ALA A 9 -19.47 6.56 -14.36
N VAL A 10 -19.15 5.87 -13.27
CA VAL A 10 -17.78 5.72 -12.79
C VAL A 10 -16.90 4.95 -13.76
N ARG A 11 -17.43 3.89 -14.36
CA ARG A 11 -16.74 3.11 -15.41
C ARG A 11 -16.44 3.96 -16.63
N SER A 12 -17.40 4.79 -17.07
CA SER A 12 -17.20 5.72 -18.18
C SER A 12 -16.09 6.73 -17.86
N ALA A 13 -16.07 7.30 -16.65
CA ALA A 13 -15.00 8.18 -16.20
C ALA A 13 -13.63 7.48 -16.23
N TRP A 14 -13.54 6.24 -15.75
CA TRP A 14 -12.30 5.46 -15.79
C TRP A 14 -11.81 5.20 -17.21
N LEU A 15 -12.69 4.76 -18.11
CA LEU A 15 -12.36 4.48 -19.51
C LEU A 15 -11.86 5.71 -20.28
N THR A 16 -12.34 6.90 -19.92
CA THR A 16 -11.98 8.16 -20.58
C THR A 16 -10.82 8.90 -19.91
N SER A 17 -10.42 8.48 -18.71
CA SER A 17 -9.31 9.11 -17.97
C SER A 17 -7.96 8.81 -18.61
N ALA A 18 -7.03 9.76 -18.45
CA ALA A 18 -5.63 9.58 -18.83
C ALA A 18 -4.76 9.63 -17.56
N GLY A 19 -4.05 8.55 -17.28
CA GLY A 19 -3.16 8.43 -16.12
C GLY A 19 -3.82 7.73 -14.93
N VAL A 20 -4.43 8.44 -14.00
CA VAL A 20 -5.10 7.87 -12.83
C VAL A 20 -6.54 8.36 -12.79
N CYS A 21 -7.48 7.45 -12.55
CA CYS A 21 -8.87 7.76 -12.23
C CYS A 21 -9.11 7.42 -10.76
N THR A 22 -9.33 8.40 -9.93
CA THR A 22 -9.56 8.23 -8.49
C THR A 22 -11.04 8.24 -8.17
N VAL A 23 -11.52 7.16 -7.56
CA VAL A 23 -12.92 6.96 -7.17
C VAL A 23 -13.01 6.91 -5.66
N PHE A 24 -13.98 7.59 -5.08
CA PHE A 24 -14.27 7.53 -3.66
C PHE A 24 -15.55 6.77 -3.38
N ASP A 25 -15.49 5.84 -2.44
CA ASP A 25 -16.61 5.04 -1.95
C ASP A 25 -16.74 5.21 -0.43
N PRO A 26 -17.73 5.97 0.05
CA PRO A 26 -17.94 6.19 1.47
C PRO A 26 -18.49 4.98 2.22
N GLU A 27 -19.03 3.99 1.50
CA GLU A 27 -19.71 2.82 2.04
C GLU A 27 -19.31 1.55 1.29
N PHE A 28 -18.07 1.10 1.51
CA PHE A 28 -17.50 -0.07 0.79
C PHE A 28 -18.33 -1.35 0.94
N GLY A 29 -18.93 -1.56 2.11
CA GLY A 29 -19.73 -2.76 2.42
C GLY A 29 -18.94 -4.06 2.21
N SER A 30 -19.46 -4.92 1.34
CA SER A 30 -18.82 -6.17 0.91
C SER A 30 -17.90 -6.01 -0.30
N GLY A 31 -17.72 -4.79 -0.83
CA GLY A 31 -16.94 -4.50 -2.02
C GLY A 31 -17.65 -4.79 -3.34
N GLU A 32 -18.97 -4.91 -3.34
CA GLU A 32 -19.75 -5.22 -4.55
C GLU A 32 -19.56 -4.16 -5.64
N SER A 33 -19.55 -2.88 -5.27
CA SER A 33 -19.34 -1.76 -6.19
C SER A 33 -17.96 -1.83 -6.84
N PHE A 34 -16.94 -2.10 -6.05
CA PHE A 34 -15.57 -2.26 -6.53
C PHE A 34 -15.44 -3.45 -7.48
N ASN A 35 -15.96 -4.61 -7.08
CA ASN A 35 -15.96 -5.80 -7.91
C ASN A 35 -16.74 -5.59 -9.24
N ALA A 36 -17.86 -4.87 -9.20
CA ALA A 36 -18.61 -4.53 -10.40
C ALA A 36 -17.82 -3.63 -11.36
N LEU A 37 -16.97 -2.75 -10.86
CA LEU A 37 -16.07 -1.94 -11.70
C LEU A 37 -14.97 -2.77 -12.35
N LEU A 38 -14.35 -3.69 -11.59
CA LEU A 38 -13.25 -4.54 -12.07
C LEU A 38 -13.72 -5.55 -13.14
N ASN A 39 -14.96 -6.02 -13.04
CA ASN A 39 -15.58 -6.95 -14.01
C ASN A 39 -16.12 -6.16 -15.21
N LEU A 40 -15.25 -5.88 -16.19
CA LEU A 40 -15.66 -5.22 -17.42
C LEU A 40 -16.49 -6.16 -18.27
N PRO A 41 -17.62 -5.70 -18.83
CA PRO A 41 -18.40 -6.48 -19.81
C PRO A 41 -17.56 -6.88 -21.03
N ASP A 42 -17.89 -8.02 -21.63
CA ASP A 42 -17.24 -8.50 -22.84
C ASP A 42 -17.29 -7.46 -23.94
N GLY A 43 -16.17 -7.27 -24.63
CA GLY A 43 -16.04 -6.31 -25.73
C GLY A 43 -15.73 -4.87 -25.31
N MET A 44 -15.66 -4.58 -24.01
CA MET A 44 -15.17 -3.27 -23.55
C MET A 44 -13.65 -3.14 -23.70
N PRO A 45 -13.15 -1.94 -24.07
CA PRO A 45 -11.72 -1.71 -24.13
C PRO A 45 -11.10 -1.78 -22.72
N THR A 46 -9.88 -2.31 -22.62
CA THR A 46 -9.12 -2.29 -21.37
C THR A 46 -8.78 -0.83 -21.01
N PRO A 47 -9.11 -0.38 -19.79
CA PRO A 47 -8.79 0.98 -19.37
C PRO A 47 -7.28 1.23 -19.35
N LYS A 48 -6.85 2.36 -19.92
CA LYS A 48 -5.42 2.77 -19.88
C LYS A 48 -5.05 3.45 -18.57
N ALA A 49 -6.01 4.11 -17.93
CA ALA A 49 -5.82 4.77 -16.65
C ALA A 49 -5.76 3.75 -15.52
N LEU A 50 -4.90 3.99 -14.52
CA LEU A 50 -4.94 3.27 -13.25
C LEU A 50 -6.23 3.65 -12.51
N LEU A 51 -7.02 2.66 -12.09
CA LEU A 51 -8.13 2.88 -11.17
C LEU A 51 -7.58 2.94 -9.73
N ARG A 52 -7.69 4.10 -9.10
CA ARG A 52 -7.46 4.24 -7.66
C ARG A 52 -8.80 4.28 -6.94
N TYR A 53 -9.15 3.21 -6.26
CA TYR A 53 -10.40 3.11 -5.52
C TYR A 53 -10.13 3.36 -4.04
N VAL A 54 -10.66 4.44 -3.50
CA VAL A 54 -10.51 4.85 -2.10
C VAL A 54 -11.83 4.63 -1.39
N ALA A 55 -11.85 3.79 -0.36
CA ALA A 55 -13.08 3.34 0.26
C ALA A 55 -13.03 3.37 1.79
N VAL A 56 -14.20 3.51 2.40
CA VAL A 56 -14.38 3.42 3.86
C VAL A 56 -15.20 2.18 4.20
N CYS A 57 -14.71 1.38 5.14
CA CYS A 57 -15.37 0.18 5.63
C CYS A 57 -15.37 0.15 7.17
N GLU A 58 -16.53 0.23 7.78
CA GLU A 58 -16.64 0.14 9.25
C GLU A 58 -16.55 -1.30 9.76
N HIS A 59 -17.04 -2.26 8.96
CA HIS A 59 -17.14 -3.67 9.33
C HIS A 59 -16.61 -4.56 8.19
N PRO A 60 -15.29 -4.77 8.09
CA PRO A 60 -14.74 -5.63 7.06
C PRO A 60 -15.12 -7.10 7.28
N GLN A 61 -15.39 -7.83 6.20
CA GLN A 61 -15.73 -9.26 6.27
C GLN A 61 -14.55 -10.11 6.75
N THR A 62 -13.34 -9.73 6.40
CA THR A 62 -12.11 -10.32 6.91
C THR A 62 -11.57 -9.43 8.03
N PRO A 63 -11.14 -9.98 9.18
CA PRO A 63 -10.54 -9.17 10.23
C PRO A 63 -9.34 -8.37 9.72
N LEU A 64 -9.44 -7.04 9.80
CA LEU A 64 -8.38 -6.10 9.45
C LEU A 64 -8.17 -5.14 10.62
N ALA A 65 -6.93 -4.74 10.82
CA ALA A 65 -6.60 -3.72 11.82
C ALA A 65 -7.25 -2.37 11.43
N PRO A 66 -7.65 -1.53 12.38
CA PRO A 66 -8.12 -0.19 12.07
C PRO A 66 -7.06 0.65 11.34
N GLY A 67 -7.48 1.51 10.41
CA GLY A 67 -6.62 2.38 9.63
C GLY A 67 -6.64 2.09 8.14
N LEU A 68 -5.69 2.67 7.40
CA LEU A 68 -5.63 2.55 5.95
C LEU A 68 -4.92 1.25 5.54
N HIS A 69 -5.51 0.53 4.61
CA HIS A 69 -4.98 -0.66 3.95
C HIS A 69 -4.82 -0.41 2.46
N PHE A 70 -3.89 -1.12 1.85
CA PHE A 70 -3.60 -1.01 0.43
C PHE A 70 -3.60 -2.38 -0.22
N LEU A 71 -4.27 -2.49 -1.38
CA LEU A 71 -4.26 -3.67 -2.23
C LEU A 71 -4.00 -3.27 -3.68
N ASN A 72 -2.94 -3.80 -4.26
CA ASN A 72 -2.61 -3.61 -5.66
C ASN A 72 -3.15 -4.76 -6.50
N LEU A 73 -3.89 -4.45 -7.55
CA LEU A 73 -4.53 -5.39 -8.48
C LEU A 73 -4.04 -5.17 -9.91
N PRO A 74 -2.78 -5.53 -10.21
CA PRO A 74 -2.14 -5.21 -11.48
C PRO A 74 -2.85 -5.83 -12.69
N GLN A 75 -3.51 -6.99 -12.53
CA GLN A 75 -4.29 -7.64 -13.58
C GLN A 75 -5.51 -6.82 -14.03
N HIS A 76 -5.99 -5.92 -13.19
CA HIS A 76 -7.10 -5.01 -13.49
C HIS A 76 -6.65 -3.57 -13.72
N ASN A 77 -5.35 -3.29 -13.68
CA ASN A 77 -4.81 -1.92 -13.63
C ASN A 77 -5.50 -1.08 -12.55
N ALA A 78 -5.61 -1.63 -11.34
CA ALA A 78 -6.35 -1.05 -10.23
C ALA A 78 -5.62 -1.17 -8.90
N GLU A 79 -5.91 -0.25 -8.00
CA GLU A 79 -5.50 -0.28 -6.60
C GLU A 79 -6.67 0.08 -5.68
N LEU A 80 -6.77 -0.59 -4.54
CA LEU A 80 -7.73 -0.31 -3.49
C LEU A 80 -7.03 0.28 -2.28
N HIS A 81 -7.47 1.45 -1.85
CA HIS A 81 -7.11 2.11 -0.60
C HIS A 81 -8.31 2.02 0.34
N LEU A 82 -8.30 1.04 1.25
CA LEU A 82 -9.42 0.77 2.15
C LEU A 82 -9.13 1.33 3.53
N TYR A 83 -9.94 2.29 3.98
CA TYR A 83 -9.91 2.73 5.37
C TYR A 83 -10.86 1.87 6.21
N VAL A 84 -10.32 1.18 7.21
CA VAL A 84 -11.09 0.39 8.18
C VAL A 84 -11.31 1.20 9.45
N GLY A 85 -12.58 1.50 9.74
CA GLY A 85 -12.98 2.27 10.90
C GLY A 85 -14.13 3.23 10.62
N ALA A 86 -14.58 3.95 11.66
CA ALA A 86 -15.71 4.87 11.55
C ALA A 86 -15.46 5.99 10.54
N GLY A 87 -16.48 6.32 9.75
CA GLY A 87 -16.40 7.34 8.70
C GLY A 87 -15.88 8.69 9.17
N LYS A 88 -16.18 9.10 10.42
CA LYS A 88 -15.64 10.36 10.99
C LYS A 88 -14.11 10.32 11.15
N SER A 89 -13.55 9.18 11.49
CA SER A 89 -12.09 9.00 11.61
C SER A 89 -11.44 8.96 10.23
N ALA A 90 -12.11 8.36 9.24
CA ALA A 90 -11.65 8.34 7.86
C ALA A 90 -11.45 9.75 7.29
N LEU A 91 -12.32 10.72 7.64
CA LEU A 91 -12.22 12.11 7.20
C LEU A 91 -10.91 12.79 7.58
N ALA A 92 -10.30 12.40 8.68
CA ALA A 92 -9.02 12.95 9.13
C ALA A 92 -7.83 12.39 8.33
N GLU A 93 -7.96 11.19 7.80
CA GLU A 93 -6.87 10.45 7.15
C GLU A 93 -7.00 10.40 5.62
N LEU A 94 -8.22 10.41 5.09
CA LEU A 94 -8.49 10.40 3.65
C LEU A 94 -8.73 11.82 3.14
N GLN A 95 -7.67 12.45 2.64
CA GLN A 95 -7.73 13.76 1.98
C GLN A 95 -7.31 13.58 0.53
N GLY A 96 -8.10 14.07 -0.41
CA GLY A 96 -7.75 13.94 -1.80
C GLY A 96 -8.74 14.54 -2.77
N LYS A 97 -8.37 14.49 -4.05
CA LYS A 97 -9.23 14.84 -5.18
C LYS A 97 -9.73 13.54 -5.80
N TYR A 98 -11.02 13.50 -6.10
CA TYR A 98 -11.66 12.33 -6.69
C TYR A 98 -12.30 12.71 -8.02
N ASP A 99 -12.15 11.85 -9.02
CA ASP A 99 -12.74 12.02 -10.34
C ASP A 99 -14.21 11.57 -10.36
N ALA A 100 -14.55 10.60 -9.52
CA ALA A 100 -15.90 10.08 -9.36
C ALA A 100 -16.15 9.64 -7.91
N VAL A 101 -17.42 9.55 -7.55
CA VAL A 101 -17.88 9.10 -6.23
C VAL A 101 -18.92 8.01 -6.42
N MET A 102 -18.78 6.95 -5.65
CA MET A 102 -19.80 5.91 -5.53
C MET A 102 -20.97 6.40 -4.72
N GLU A 103 -21.88 6.11 -4.26
CA GLU A 103 -22.95 6.61 -3.37
C GLU A 103 -22.94 8.16 -3.17
N PRO A 104 -23.36 8.98 -4.15
CA PRO A 104 -23.24 10.43 -4.08
C PRO A 104 -23.96 11.08 -2.88
N ASP A 105 -25.03 10.46 -2.39
CA ASP A 105 -25.78 10.98 -1.23
C ASP A 105 -25.03 10.74 0.09
N ALA A 106 -24.44 9.56 0.27
CA ALA A 106 -23.58 9.27 1.42
C ALA A 106 -22.31 10.14 1.39
N ALA A 107 -21.78 10.41 0.20
CA ALA A 107 -20.60 11.25 0.02
C ALA A 107 -20.82 12.73 0.38
N ARG A 108 -22.05 13.21 0.49
CA ARG A 108 -22.35 14.63 0.88
C ARG A 108 -21.78 15.00 2.25
N GLN A 109 -21.73 14.05 3.19
CA GLN A 109 -21.09 14.25 4.50
C GLN A 109 -19.58 14.51 4.39
N TYR A 110 -18.97 14.07 3.29
CA TYR A 110 -17.55 14.22 2.97
C TYR A 110 -17.27 15.43 2.05
N SER A 111 -18.28 16.21 1.70
CA SER A 111 -18.21 17.26 0.66
C SER A 111 -17.15 18.34 0.88
N ARG A 112 -16.75 18.60 2.14
CA ARG A 112 -15.67 19.55 2.46
C ARG A 112 -14.29 19.03 2.00
N TRP A 113 -14.14 17.73 1.79
CA TRP A 113 -12.90 17.03 1.43
C TRP A 113 -12.88 16.64 -0.03
N LEU A 114 -14.08 16.57 -0.67
CA LEU A 114 -14.27 16.23 -2.07
C LEU A 114 -14.21 17.49 -2.95
N LYS A 115 -13.16 18.29 -2.86
CA LYS A 115 -12.99 19.41 -3.77
C LYS A 115 -12.59 18.90 -5.14
N ARG A 116 -13.52 18.93 -6.08
CA ARG A 116 -13.23 18.87 -7.50
C ARG A 116 -12.66 20.25 -7.91
N GLU A 117 -11.41 20.50 -7.60
CA GLU A 117 -10.69 21.55 -8.30
C GLU A 117 -10.28 21.00 -9.65
N PRO A 118 -10.54 21.70 -10.76
CA PRO A 118 -9.94 21.34 -12.02
C PRO A 118 -8.44 21.27 -11.76
N SER A 119 -7.82 20.15 -12.13
CA SER A 119 -6.38 20.00 -12.09
C SER A 119 -5.80 21.25 -12.74
N ALA A 120 -5.07 22.06 -11.97
CA ALA A 120 -4.34 23.16 -12.51
C ALA A 120 -3.45 22.57 -13.60
N SER A 121 -3.77 22.93 -14.81
CA SER A 121 -3.26 22.47 -16.07
C SER A 121 -1.74 22.37 -16.10
N GLY A 122 -1.24 21.21 -16.07
CA GLY A 122 0.15 20.89 -16.33
C GLY A 122 0.33 19.43 -15.96
N LYS A 123 0.09 18.51 -16.91
CA LYS A 123 0.52 17.14 -16.72
C LYS A 123 1.99 17.20 -16.32
N LEU A 124 2.29 16.78 -15.10
CA LEU A 124 3.66 16.60 -14.64
C LEU A 124 4.35 15.66 -15.64
N ARG A 125 5.34 16.16 -16.38
CA ARG A 125 5.99 15.39 -17.45
C ARG A 125 7.25 14.71 -16.96
N SER A 126 7.97 15.38 -16.07
CA SER A 126 9.22 14.87 -15.52
C SER A 126 9.41 15.29 -14.07
N VAL A 127 10.14 14.48 -13.31
CA VAL A 127 10.46 14.67 -11.89
C VAL A 127 11.91 14.32 -11.65
N ALA A 128 12.60 15.14 -10.85
CA ALA A 128 13.90 14.81 -10.30
C ALA A 128 13.70 14.09 -8.96
N VAL A 129 14.32 12.92 -8.81
CA VAL A 129 14.37 12.15 -7.56
C VAL A 129 15.80 12.16 -7.05
N LEU A 130 15.99 12.57 -5.80
CA LEU A 130 17.28 12.64 -5.14
C LEU A 130 17.46 11.46 -4.21
N GLY A 131 18.49 10.65 -4.45
CA GLY A 131 18.82 9.43 -3.71
C GLY A 131 18.37 8.16 -4.44
N ALA A 132 19.32 7.28 -4.74
CA ALA A 132 19.12 6.00 -5.43
C ALA A 132 19.12 4.81 -4.46
N GLY A 133 18.62 4.99 -3.23
CA GLY A 133 18.33 3.92 -2.27
C GLY A 133 16.93 3.33 -2.46
N ILE A 134 16.48 2.49 -1.48
CA ILE A 134 15.13 1.89 -1.50
C ILE A 134 14.04 2.96 -1.67
N ALA A 135 14.10 4.03 -0.88
CA ALA A 135 13.07 5.07 -0.92
C ALA A 135 13.01 5.75 -2.30
N GLY A 136 14.14 6.24 -2.82
CA GLY A 136 14.18 6.92 -4.11
C GLY A 136 13.81 6.02 -5.28
N SER A 137 14.32 4.79 -5.31
CA SER A 137 13.97 3.81 -6.36
C SER A 137 12.48 3.42 -6.32
N SER A 138 11.88 3.34 -5.13
CA SER A 138 10.45 3.06 -4.99
C SER A 138 9.58 4.24 -5.47
N VAL A 139 9.98 5.47 -5.15
CA VAL A 139 9.32 6.69 -5.66
C VAL A 139 9.48 6.77 -7.19
N ALA A 140 10.69 6.52 -7.72
CA ALA A 140 10.95 6.49 -9.15
C ALA A 140 10.01 5.51 -9.87
N LEU A 141 9.92 4.27 -9.37
CA LEU A 141 9.03 3.26 -9.95
C LEU A 141 7.55 3.67 -9.89
N ALA A 142 7.11 4.25 -8.78
CA ALA A 142 5.73 4.73 -8.63
C ALA A 142 5.39 5.86 -9.63
N LEU A 143 6.33 6.76 -9.91
CA LEU A 143 6.18 7.82 -10.89
C LEU A 143 6.21 7.28 -12.33
N CYS A 144 7.14 6.39 -12.65
CA CYS A 144 7.23 5.74 -13.96
C CYS A 144 5.96 4.97 -14.30
N ARG A 145 5.35 4.28 -13.33
CA ARG A 145 4.05 3.60 -13.51
C ARG A 145 2.91 4.55 -13.86
N GLN A 146 3.03 5.82 -13.51
CA GLN A 146 2.08 6.89 -13.88
C GLN A 146 2.44 7.56 -15.22
N GLY A 147 3.43 7.07 -15.94
CA GLY A 147 3.90 7.63 -17.20
C GLY A 147 4.71 8.92 -17.05
N ILE A 148 5.25 9.18 -15.87
CA ILE A 148 6.08 10.36 -15.57
C ILE A 148 7.54 10.00 -15.78
N GLN A 149 8.26 10.81 -16.53
CA GLN A 149 9.69 10.66 -16.72
C GLN A 149 10.44 11.01 -15.43
N VAL A 150 11.36 10.15 -15.00
CA VAL A 150 12.13 10.34 -13.77
C VAL A 150 13.60 10.58 -14.10
N HIS A 151 14.18 11.62 -13.51
CA HIS A 151 15.62 11.86 -13.47
C HIS A 151 16.09 11.53 -12.06
N LEU A 152 16.83 10.42 -11.92
CA LEU A 152 17.34 9.95 -10.65
C LEU A 152 18.78 10.42 -10.44
N PHE A 153 19.02 11.07 -9.32
CA PHE A 153 20.33 11.58 -8.92
C PHE A 153 20.76 10.96 -7.60
N ASP A 154 22.03 10.60 -7.49
CA ASP A 154 22.67 10.21 -6.23
C ASP A 154 24.05 10.86 -6.12
N GLN A 155 24.50 11.09 -4.90
CA GLN A 155 25.86 11.59 -4.65
C GLN A 155 26.93 10.52 -4.86
N ALA A 156 26.57 9.24 -4.82
CA ALA A 156 27.46 8.12 -5.06
C ALA A 156 27.49 7.73 -6.55
N ALA A 157 28.53 7.01 -6.96
CA ALA A 157 28.72 6.56 -8.34
C ALA A 157 27.72 5.50 -8.80
N GLY A 158 26.88 4.95 -7.91
CA GLY A 158 25.89 3.95 -8.25
C GLY A 158 24.77 3.84 -7.22
N PRO A 159 23.67 3.15 -7.58
CA PRO A 159 22.53 2.98 -6.69
C PRO A 159 22.86 2.08 -5.49
N ALA A 160 22.08 2.23 -4.41
CA ALA A 160 22.21 1.46 -3.17
C ALA A 160 23.58 1.58 -2.47
N ALA A 161 24.32 2.66 -2.65
CA ALA A 161 25.64 2.84 -2.05
C ALA A 161 25.61 3.16 -0.54
N GLY A 162 24.47 3.60 0.01
CA GLY A 162 24.29 3.88 1.43
C GLY A 162 23.73 2.68 2.20
N ALA A 163 22.82 2.93 3.15
CA ALA A 163 22.17 1.89 3.97
C ALA A 163 21.44 0.81 3.13
N SER A 164 20.99 1.16 1.93
CA SER A 164 20.40 0.22 0.98
C SER A 164 21.43 -0.74 0.33
N GLY A 165 22.71 -0.59 0.61
CA GLY A 165 23.76 -1.52 0.23
C GLY A 165 24.00 -2.66 1.23
N ASN A 166 23.28 -2.71 2.34
CA ASN A 166 23.37 -3.80 3.31
C ASN A 166 23.04 -5.15 2.65
N TRP A 167 23.65 -6.21 3.15
CA TRP A 167 23.47 -7.56 2.63
C TRP A 167 22.02 -8.04 2.74
N VAL A 168 21.37 -7.70 3.85
CA VAL A 168 19.99 -8.05 4.15
C VAL A 168 19.37 -7.00 5.06
N GLY A 169 18.08 -6.73 4.88
CA GLY A 169 17.25 -5.92 5.77
C GLY A 169 16.03 -6.72 6.19
N ALA A 170 15.72 -6.74 7.48
CA ALA A 170 14.45 -7.26 7.98
C ALA A 170 13.35 -6.22 7.80
N PHE A 171 12.12 -6.67 7.56
CA PHE A 171 10.96 -5.80 7.50
C PHE A 171 9.76 -6.41 8.25
N HIS A 172 9.13 -5.59 9.04
CA HIS A 172 7.90 -5.87 9.80
C HIS A 172 7.21 -4.56 10.16
N PRO A 173 5.91 -4.55 10.50
CA PRO A 173 5.25 -3.33 10.95
C PRO A 173 5.77 -2.88 12.31
N HIS A 174 5.78 -1.58 12.55
CA HIS A 174 6.10 -1.02 13.85
C HIS A 174 4.81 -0.88 14.68
N ILE A 175 4.78 -1.54 15.84
CA ILE A 175 3.61 -1.52 16.75
C ILE A 175 3.93 -0.61 17.93
N THR A 176 3.06 0.36 18.19
CA THR A 176 3.18 1.28 19.32
C THR A 176 1.94 1.26 20.18
N ARG A 177 2.12 1.57 21.46
CA ARG A 177 0.98 1.76 22.37
C ARG A 177 0.07 2.88 21.86
N GLY A 178 -1.25 2.59 21.80
CA GLY A 178 -2.25 3.56 21.36
C GLY A 178 -2.28 3.80 19.85
N ASP A 179 -1.66 2.88 19.07
CA ASP A 179 -1.67 2.91 17.60
C ASP A 179 -1.34 4.29 17.00
N SER A 180 -0.15 4.78 17.28
CA SER A 180 0.31 6.10 16.83
C SER A 180 0.24 6.24 15.29
N PRO A 181 0.22 7.47 14.75
CA PRO A 181 0.30 7.71 13.30
C PRO A 181 1.49 7.00 12.64
N LEU A 182 2.63 6.91 13.33
CA LEU A 182 3.80 6.18 12.85
C LEU A 182 3.52 4.68 12.75
N SER A 183 2.83 4.08 13.73
CA SER A 183 2.42 2.67 13.70
C SER A 183 1.53 2.40 12.50
N ARG A 184 0.51 3.23 12.27
CA ARG A 184 -0.41 3.11 11.13
C ARG A 184 0.30 3.27 9.78
N LEU A 185 1.17 4.27 9.66
CA LEU A 185 1.97 4.46 8.44
C LEU A 185 2.91 3.28 8.20
N SER A 186 3.52 2.74 9.25
CA SER A 186 4.41 1.56 9.16
C SER A 186 3.65 0.32 8.69
N ARG A 187 2.43 0.07 9.16
CA ARG A 187 1.60 -1.04 8.67
C ARG A 187 1.26 -0.90 7.20
N LEU A 188 0.82 0.29 6.79
CA LEU A 188 0.54 0.57 5.38
C LEU A 188 1.79 0.36 4.51
N GLY A 189 2.94 0.90 4.94
CA GLY A 189 4.21 0.70 4.24
C GLY A 189 4.65 -0.76 4.19
N PHE A 190 4.35 -1.55 5.21
CA PHE A 190 4.61 -2.98 5.25
C PHE A 190 3.75 -3.74 4.22
N GLU A 191 2.45 -3.46 4.14
CA GLU A 191 1.57 -4.05 3.12
C GLU A 191 2.03 -3.72 1.70
N HIS A 192 2.38 -2.46 1.47
CA HIS A 192 2.98 -2.03 0.20
C HIS A 192 4.29 -2.77 -0.13
N THR A 193 5.15 -2.95 0.87
CA THR A 193 6.43 -3.64 0.70
C THR A 193 6.22 -5.07 0.21
N VAL A 194 5.39 -5.85 0.88
CA VAL A 194 5.11 -7.25 0.51
C VAL A 194 4.56 -7.31 -0.91
N GLN A 195 3.56 -6.48 -1.23
CA GLN A 195 2.95 -6.47 -2.57
C GLN A 195 3.91 -6.01 -3.68
N ALA A 196 4.79 -5.05 -3.38
CA ALA A 196 5.80 -4.59 -4.33
C ALA A 196 6.82 -5.69 -4.65
N LEU A 197 7.31 -6.41 -3.63
CA LEU A 197 8.23 -7.52 -3.80
C LEU A 197 7.58 -8.66 -4.59
N GLU A 198 6.33 -9.02 -4.29
CA GLU A 198 5.57 -10.01 -5.07
C GLU A 198 5.37 -9.57 -6.53
N ALA A 199 5.07 -8.29 -6.77
CA ALA A 199 4.88 -7.78 -8.12
C ALA A 199 6.17 -7.84 -8.95
N LEU A 200 7.31 -7.48 -8.35
CA LEU A 200 8.63 -7.58 -8.99
C LEU A 200 9.03 -9.04 -9.24
N SER A 201 8.67 -9.95 -8.33
CA SER A 201 8.92 -11.40 -8.51
C SER A 201 8.08 -11.98 -9.65
N ARG A 202 6.81 -11.58 -9.78
CA ARG A 202 5.98 -11.98 -10.94
C ARG A 202 6.55 -11.50 -12.28
N GLN A 203 7.30 -10.41 -12.28
CA GLN A 203 8.01 -9.90 -13.45
C GLN A 203 9.37 -10.56 -13.69
N GLY A 204 9.79 -11.49 -12.83
CA GLY A 204 11.10 -12.15 -12.90
C GLY A 204 12.28 -11.27 -12.49
N LEU A 205 12.03 -10.13 -11.85
CA LEU A 205 13.07 -9.18 -11.42
C LEU A 205 13.64 -9.48 -10.04
N LEU A 206 12.88 -10.21 -9.21
CA LEU A 206 13.30 -10.73 -7.90
C LEU A 206 12.89 -12.19 -7.77
N GLU A 207 13.65 -12.94 -6.99
CA GLU A 207 13.39 -14.35 -6.69
C GLU A 207 13.05 -14.51 -5.20
N LYS A 208 11.84 -15.03 -4.89
CA LYS A 208 11.44 -15.34 -3.51
C LYS A 208 12.28 -16.51 -2.98
N GLY A 209 12.72 -16.43 -1.74
CA GLY A 209 13.65 -17.38 -1.12
C GLY A 209 15.13 -17.07 -1.41
N VAL A 210 15.43 -16.22 -2.40
CA VAL A 210 16.81 -15.83 -2.79
C VAL A 210 17.07 -14.35 -2.56
N ASP A 211 16.22 -13.48 -3.06
CA ASP A 211 16.37 -12.02 -2.94
C ASP A 211 15.53 -11.44 -1.81
N TRP A 212 14.44 -12.11 -1.44
CA TRP A 212 13.55 -11.77 -0.33
C TRP A 212 12.72 -12.97 0.08
N ASP A 213 12.16 -12.94 1.29
CA ASP A 213 11.14 -13.91 1.72
C ASP A 213 10.36 -13.39 2.93
N THR A 214 9.22 -14.05 3.23
CA THR A 214 8.34 -13.78 4.36
C THR A 214 8.17 -15.03 5.25
N PRO A 215 9.25 -15.56 5.85
CA PRO A 215 9.18 -16.75 6.73
C PRO A 215 8.56 -16.45 8.09
N GLY A 216 8.15 -15.20 8.33
CA GLY A 216 7.80 -14.67 9.63
C GLY A 216 8.98 -13.91 10.26
N HIS A 217 8.65 -13.02 11.19
CA HIS A 217 9.62 -12.25 11.96
C HIS A 217 9.26 -12.25 13.44
N LEU A 218 10.19 -12.66 14.28
CA LEU A 218 10.06 -12.57 15.74
C LEU A 218 10.88 -11.39 16.25
N GLN A 219 10.21 -10.37 16.73
CA GLN A 219 10.82 -9.27 17.48
C GLN A 219 10.84 -9.64 18.96
N THR A 220 11.97 -10.11 19.46
CA THR A 220 12.12 -10.46 20.87
C THR A 220 11.95 -9.25 21.78
N VAL A 221 11.32 -9.48 22.93
CA VAL A 221 11.03 -8.44 23.92
C VAL A 221 11.73 -8.80 25.23
N PRO A 222 12.47 -7.86 25.87
CA PRO A 222 13.07 -8.07 27.19
C PRO A 222 12.03 -8.48 28.23
N PRO A 223 12.38 -9.35 29.19
CA PRO A 223 11.42 -9.85 30.18
C PRO A 223 10.70 -8.75 30.96
N GLU A 224 11.39 -7.66 31.29
CA GLU A 224 10.86 -6.50 31.99
C GLU A 224 9.80 -5.72 31.19
N GLU A 225 9.80 -5.83 29.87
CA GLU A 225 8.84 -5.19 28.96
C GLU A 225 7.73 -6.15 28.51
N ALA A 226 7.88 -7.44 28.71
CA ALA A 226 7.01 -8.48 28.16
C ALA A 226 5.53 -8.29 28.57
N MET A 227 5.28 -8.05 29.86
CA MET A 227 3.91 -7.84 30.38
C MET A 227 3.25 -6.62 29.74
N ARG A 228 3.95 -5.49 29.68
CA ARG A 228 3.45 -4.24 29.07
C ARG A 228 3.20 -4.39 27.57
N THR A 229 4.04 -5.14 26.87
CA THR A 229 3.88 -5.38 25.44
C THR A 229 2.68 -6.26 25.16
N ARG A 230 2.45 -7.30 25.97
CA ARG A 230 1.24 -8.15 25.88
C ARG A 230 -0.03 -7.34 26.13
N GLU A 231 -0.07 -6.52 27.18
CA GLU A 231 -1.19 -5.62 27.47
C GLU A 231 -1.47 -4.68 26.28
N THR A 232 -0.43 -4.13 25.69
CA THR A 232 -0.55 -3.28 24.50
C THR A 232 -1.18 -4.06 23.34
N LEU A 233 -0.70 -5.27 23.08
CA LEU A 233 -1.25 -6.12 22.01
C LEU A 233 -2.71 -6.47 22.23
N GLN A 234 -3.10 -6.80 23.47
CA GLN A 234 -4.49 -7.07 23.85
C GLN A 234 -5.39 -5.84 23.67
N GLN A 235 -4.89 -4.65 24.03
CA GLN A 235 -5.66 -3.40 23.85
C GLN A 235 -5.85 -3.00 22.40
N LEU A 236 -4.88 -3.32 21.54
CA LEU A 236 -4.96 -3.02 20.10
C LEU A 236 -5.87 -3.99 19.35
N ASP A 237 -6.07 -5.21 19.87
CA ASP A 237 -6.90 -6.26 19.31
C ASP A 237 -6.67 -6.49 17.81
N PHE A 238 -5.40 -6.47 17.41
CA PHE A 238 -5.03 -6.69 16.02
C PHE A 238 -5.19 -8.16 15.63
N PRO A 239 -5.57 -8.45 14.36
CA PRO A 239 -5.65 -9.81 13.87
C PRO A 239 -4.34 -10.57 14.04
N PRO A 240 -4.35 -11.85 14.45
CA PRO A 240 -3.14 -12.65 14.61
C PRO A 240 -2.34 -12.85 13.31
N GLU A 241 -2.99 -12.67 12.15
CA GLU A 241 -2.36 -12.65 10.83
C GLU A 241 -1.45 -11.43 10.63
N LEU A 242 -1.66 -10.38 11.42
CA LEU A 242 -0.80 -9.19 11.43
C LEU A 242 0.30 -9.34 12.49
N VAL A 243 -0.09 -9.59 13.73
CA VAL A 243 0.84 -9.73 14.85
C VAL A 243 0.22 -10.55 15.97
N SER A 244 1.01 -11.43 16.58
CA SER A 244 0.65 -12.18 17.78
C SER A 244 1.80 -12.17 18.80
N TRP A 245 1.53 -12.61 20.02
CA TRP A 245 2.58 -12.87 20.98
C TRP A 245 3.08 -14.30 20.82
N ALA A 246 4.40 -14.48 20.74
CA ALA A 246 5.04 -15.78 20.79
C ALA A 246 5.72 -16.00 22.15
N GLU A 247 5.51 -17.17 22.75
CA GLU A 247 6.14 -17.55 24.01
C GLU A 247 7.62 -17.91 23.82
N PRO A 248 8.44 -17.84 24.89
CA PRO A 248 9.81 -18.30 24.82
C PRO A 248 9.89 -19.76 24.32
N GLY A 249 10.73 -20.01 23.33
CA GLY A 249 10.95 -21.34 22.77
C GLY A 249 9.87 -21.85 21.81
N GLU A 250 8.78 -21.12 21.59
CA GLU A 250 7.66 -21.54 20.74
C GLU A 250 8.04 -21.59 19.25
N LEU A 251 8.64 -20.52 18.74
CA LEU A 251 8.98 -20.40 17.31
C LEU A 251 10.46 -20.62 17.02
N LEU A 252 11.31 -20.19 17.94
CA LEU A 252 12.76 -20.26 17.84
C LEU A 252 13.35 -20.70 19.19
N PRO A 253 14.55 -21.34 19.22
CA PRO A 253 15.18 -21.74 20.46
C PRO A 253 15.75 -20.53 21.21
N THR A 254 14.89 -19.64 21.67
CA THR A 254 15.19 -18.45 22.46
C THR A 254 14.47 -18.50 23.79
N HIS A 255 15.09 -17.96 24.84
CA HIS A 255 14.49 -17.78 26.16
C HIS A 255 13.65 -16.50 26.27
N LEU A 256 13.55 -15.72 25.18
CA LEU A 256 12.73 -14.51 25.12
C LEU A 256 11.46 -14.79 24.29
N GLY A 257 10.32 -14.32 24.78
CA GLY A 257 9.12 -14.16 23.99
C GLY A 257 9.14 -12.86 23.19
N GLY A 258 8.12 -12.62 22.39
CA GLY A 258 8.09 -11.40 21.60
C GLY A 258 6.88 -11.26 20.69
N LEU A 259 6.91 -10.20 19.89
CA LEU A 259 5.93 -9.96 18.84
C LEU A 259 6.29 -10.80 17.61
N TYR A 260 5.38 -11.65 17.20
CA TYR A 260 5.52 -12.43 15.98
C TYR A 260 4.67 -11.83 14.86
N PHE A 261 5.30 -11.57 13.73
CA PHE A 261 4.70 -11.05 12.52
C PHE A 261 4.72 -12.14 11.44
N PRO A 262 3.60 -12.84 11.19
CA PRO A 262 3.57 -13.99 10.27
C PRO A 262 4.02 -13.67 8.84
N LYS A 263 3.76 -12.44 8.39
CA LYS A 263 4.17 -11.94 7.07
C LYS A 263 5.45 -11.10 7.10
N GLY A 264 6.08 -10.96 8.28
CA GLY A 264 7.37 -10.31 8.41
C GLY A 264 8.46 -11.09 7.69
N GLY A 265 9.51 -10.41 7.26
CA GLY A 265 10.49 -11.09 6.44
C GLY A 265 11.79 -10.33 6.29
N TRP A 266 12.49 -10.68 5.25
CA TRP A 266 13.77 -10.10 4.88
C TRP A 266 13.86 -9.83 3.38
N VAL A 267 14.72 -8.90 3.01
CA VAL A 267 15.02 -8.56 1.61
C VAL A 267 16.49 -8.21 1.48
N LYS A 268 17.08 -8.47 0.30
CA LYS A 268 18.36 -7.91 -0.12
C LYS A 268 18.12 -6.51 -0.69
N PRO A 269 18.43 -5.44 0.05
CA PRO A 269 17.98 -4.09 -0.33
C PRO A 269 18.55 -3.65 -1.68
N ALA A 270 19.83 -3.96 -1.97
CA ALA A 270 20.45 -3.61 -3.24
C ALA A 270 19.77 -4.29 -4.45
N ARG A 271 19.32 -5.54 -4.27
CA ARG A 271 18.58 -6.26 -5.31
C ARG A 271 17.21 -5.64 -5.56
N TRP A 272 16.51 -5.23 -4.48
CA TRP A 272 15.23 -4.53 -4.60
C TRP A 272 15.38 -3.19 -5.31
N VAL A 273 16.41 -2.39 -4.97
CA VAL A 273 16.72 -1.15 -5.67
C VAL A 273 16.92 -1.39 -7.16
N GLN A 274 17.77 -2.37 -7.52
CA GLN A 274 18.03 -2.72 -8.93
C GLN A 274 16.75 -3.14 -9.66
N ALA A 275 15.91 -3.95 -9.03
CA ALA A 275 14.63 -4.38 -9.59
C ALA A 275 13.66 -3.22 -9.83
N ASN A 276 13.56 -2.27 -8.88
CA ASN A 276 12.76 -1.05 -9.03
C ASN A 276 13.24 -0.22 -10.24
N LEU A 277 14.55 0.02 -10.32
CA LEU A 277 15.11 0.85 -11.40
C LEU A 277 14.95 0.16 -12.76
N HIS A 278 15.15 -1.15 -12.83
CA HIS A 278 14.90 -1.92 -14.04
C HIS A 278 13.43 -1.83 -14.49
N ALA A 279 12.50 -1.95 -13.56
CA ALA A 279 11.06 -1.87 -13.85
C ALA A 279 10.58 -0.47 -14.29
N CYS A 280 11.37 0.58 -14.10
CA CYS A 280 11.08 1.92 -14.63
C CYS A 280 11.22 1.98 -16.16
N GLY A 281 12.05 1.13 -16.77
CA GLY A 281 12.26 1.08 -18.23
C GLY A 281 12.78 2.41 -18.80
N GLU A 282 12.28 2.79 -19.96
CA GLU A 282 12.69 3.98 -20.72
C GLU A 282 12.31 5.31 -20.04
N LEU A 283 11.45 5.27 -19.02
CA LEU A 283 11.05 6.47 -18.29
C LEU A 283 12.07 6.90 -17.21
N LEU A 284 13.14 6.14 -17.03
CA LEU A 284 14.21 6.45 -16.08
C LEU A 284 15.45 6.97 -16.79
N ASN A 285 15.95 8.12 -16.32
CA ASN A 285 17.26 8.66 -16.64
C ASN A 285 18.10 8.70 -15.36
N THR A 286 19.29 8.17 -15.39
CA THR A 286 20.23 8.12 -14.25
C THR A 286 21.51 8.90 -14.56
#